data_f79cd24aeefdc9fcde20c23cf52bfcad
#
_entry.id   f79cd24aeefdc9fcde20c23cf52bfcad
#
_cell.length_a   1.000
_cell.length_b   1.000
_cell.length_c   1.000
_cell.angle_alpha   90.00
_cell.angle_beta   90.00
_cell.angle_gamma   90.00
#
_symmetry.space_group_name_H-M   'P 1'
#
loop_
_entity.id
_entity.type
_entity.pdbx_description
1 polymer ?
#
loop_
_entity_poly.entity_id
_entity_poly.type
_entity_poly.pdbx_seq_one_letter_code
_entity_poly.pdbx_strand_id
1 'polypeptide(L)'
;MRRVSGYAFIAAIRDALPWSFIGLLTAFAAFLIVDFRASHPAATPLGMRVALALLPSFAVMAAALVVILAVRLARAATYSTAAVLAGSVAAFALSLPRVKTLDVAAYLRLVGPAGLFLAILACGVTAAWIWLLRRRVAPSLADWLGAALATATFAVVAALGFSLPAAIVAAMHPIAQLGDTYVALAVIVLVETLLWTAGIHGPAMLAAIVTPVYLTMQLQNTHAYAVHAPMPYIVVVSLFLFVFPGGAGATLPLAALLAISRVPSLRRIGRATFVPSLFNFNEPLLFAAPVVLNPHLMIPFVVAPMLLATMTYAAVAFGFVARAAFYVPSSVPTVVSTYLATQDVRAVALVALNIAVATVVYFPFVRAYERHVASLE
;
A
#
# COMPACT_ATOMS: atom_id res chain seq x y z
N MET A 1 29.10 -18.65 6.39
CA MET A 1 28.26 -17.59 6.99
C MET A 1 27.55 -16.83 5.86
N ARG A 2 26.28 -17.14 5.57
CA ARG A 2 25.49 -16.36 4.59
C ARG A 2 25.29 -14.96 5.19
N ARG A 3 25.74 -13.92 4.48
CA ARG A 3 25.48 -12.52 4.81
C ARG A 3 23.98 -12.38 4.93
N VAL A 4 23.48 -11.94 6.11
CA VAL A 4 22.13 -11.37 6.20
C VAL A 4 22.21 -10.10 5.37
N SER A 5 21.99 -10.24 4.08
CA SER A 5 22.00 -9.14 3.14
C SER A 5 20.75 -8.31 3.42
N GLY A 6 20.81 -7.01 3.18
CA GLY A 6 19.63 -6.16 3.17
C GLY A 6 18.49 -6.76 2.35
N TYR A 7 18.81 -7.63 1.40
CA TYR A 7 17.88 -8.44 0.62
C TYR A 7 17.00 -9.38 1.48
N ALA A 8 17.56 -10.03 2.51
CA ALA A 8 16.77 -10.92 3.39
C ALA A 8 15.74 -10.14 4.23
N PHE A 9 16.10 -8.94 4.68
CA PHE A 9 15.19 -8.07 5.40
C PHE A 9 14.07 -7.54 4.49
N ILE A 10 14.43 -7.06 3.29
CA ILE A 10 13.46 -6.60 2.30
C ILE A 10 12.52 -7.75 1.88
N ALA A 11 13.06 -8.96 1.65
CA ALA A 11 12.26 -10.13 1.33
C ALA A 11 11.28 -10.49 2.46
N ALA A 12 11.73 -10.40 3.72
CA ALA A 12 10.86 -10.65 4.88
C ALA A 12 9.73 -9.62 4.99
N ILE A 13 10.00 -8.33 4.70
CA ILE A 13 8.97 -7.27 4.65
C ILE A 13 7.96 -7.59 3.53
N ARG A 14 8.45 -7.85 2.31
CA ARG A 14 7.61 -8.20 1.17
C ARG A 14 6.67 -9.37 1.49
N ASP A 15 7.20 -10.41 2.11
CA ASP A 15 6.44 -11.62 2.42
C ASP A 15 5.52 -11.47 3.65
N ALA A 16 5.77 -10.49 4.52
CA ALA A 16 4.95 -10.22 5.70
C ALA A 16 3.75 -9.28 5.41
N LEU A 17 3.93 -8.30 4.54
CA LEU A 17 2.92 -7.26 4.26
C LEU A 17 1.56 -7.82 3.81
N PRO A 18 1.47 -8.77 2.84
CA PRO A 18 0.18 -9.29 2.40
C PRO A 18 -0.61 -9.96 3.54
N TRP A 19 0.05 -10.66 4.44
CA TRP A 19 -0.60 -11.31 5.58
C TRP A 19 -1.06 -10.30 6.64
N SER A 20 -0.29 -9.22 6.87
CA SER A 20 -0.71 -8.15 7.78
C SER A 20 -1.92 -7.39 7.25
N PHE A 21 -2.11 -7.35 5.93
CA PHE A 21 -3.26 -6.73 5.28
C PHE A 21 -4.58 -7.46 5.60
N ILE A 22 -4.55 -8.77 5.86
CA ILE A 22 -5.72 -9.50 6.37
C ILE A 22 -6.17 -8.91 7.72
N GLY A 23 -5.22 -8.57 8.60
CA GLY A 23 -5.50 -7.88 9.86
C GLY A 23 -6.15 -6.51 9.65
N LEU A 24 -5.70 -5.75 8.65
CA LEU A 24 -6.33 -4.48 8.26
C LEU A 24 -7.78 -4.70 7.83
N LEU A 25 -8.04 -5.63 6.91
CA LEU A 25 -9.37 -5.86 6.37
C LEU A 25 -10.36 -6.33 7.43
N THR A 26 -9.95 -7.25 8.29
CA THR A 26 -10.81 -7.75 9.38
C THR A 26 -11.10 -6.66 10.41
N ALA A 27 -10.11 -5.88 10.80
CA ALA A 27 -10.29 -4.75 11.71
C ALA A 27 -11.14 -3.65 11.08
N PHE A 28 -10.92 -3.34 9.81
CA PHE A 28 -11.71 -2.36 9.08
C PHE A 28 -13.17 -2.75 9.01
N ALA A 29 -13.48 -4.00 8.67
CA ALA A 29 -14.85 -4.51 8.68
C ALA A 29 -15.50 -4.40 10.06
N ALA A 30 -14.77 -4.75 11.13
CA ALA A 30 -15.26 -4.62 12.49
C ALA A 30 -15.54 -3.16 12.89
N PHE A 31 -14.59 -2.25 12.63
CA PHE A 31 -14.76 -0.82 12.93
C PHE A 31 -15.87 -0.19 12.09
N LEU A 32 -16.02 -0.61 10.84
CA LEU A 32 -17.11 -0.15 9.98
C LEU A 32 -18.48 -0.56 10.53
N ILE A 33 -18.61 -1.81 11.00
CA ILE A 33 -19.85 -2.29 11.64
C ILE A 33 -20.15 -1.48 12.90
N VAL A 34 -19.14 -1.19 13.72
CA VAL A 34 -19.30 -0.36 14.92
C VAL A 34 -19.72 1.05 14.53
N ASP A 35 -19.08 1.64 13.51
CA ASP A 35 -19.43 2.97 13.01
C ASP A 35 -20.88 3.03 12.48
N PHE A 36 -21.31 2.02 11.70
CA PHE A 36 -22.69 1.97 11.20
C PHE A 36 -23.74 1.86 12.31
N ARG A 37 -23.37 1.33 13.47
CA ARG A 37 -24.25 1.28 14.67
C ARG A 37 -24.22 2.54 15.51
N ALA A 38 -23.20 3.38 15.33
CA ALA A 38 -23.07 4.65 16.04
C ALA A 38 -24.02 5.69 15.45
N SER A 39 -24.56 6.56 16.32
CA SER A 39 -25.36 7.70 15.88
C SER A 39 -24.44 8.78 15.31
N HIS A 40 -24.59 9.08 14.03
CA HIS A 40 -23.89 10.18 13.37
C HIS A 40 -24.85 11.31 13.02
N PRO A 41 -24.35 12.56 12.98
CA PRO A 41 -25.12 13.65 12.37
C PRO A 41 -25.56 13.26 10.95
N ALA A 42 -26.80 13.56 10.58
CA ALA A 42 -27.38 13.16 9.30
C ALA A 42 -26.57 13.62 8.05
N ALA A 43 -25.75 14.64 8.22
CA ALA A 43 -24.90 15.22 7.18
C ALA A 43 -23.49 14.59 7.08
N THR A 44 -23.15 13.54 7.87
CA THR A 44 -21.80 12.95 7.82
C THR A 44 -21.61 12.14 6.53
N PRO A 45 -20.69 12.56 5.61
CA PRO A 45 -20.49 11.86 4.36
C PRO A 45 -20.02 10.43 4.58
N LEU A 46 -20.48 9.49 3.74
CA LEU A 46 -20.09 8.08 3.80
C LEU A 46 -18.55 7.92 3.73
N GLY A 47 -17.87 8.71 2.90
CA GLY A 47 -16.42 8.69 2.80
C GLY A 47 -15.71 9.05 4.11
N MET A 48 -16.25 10.00 4.89
CA MET A 48 -15.74 10.34 6.22
C MET A 48 -15.89 9.15 7.19
N ARG A 49 -17.02 8.48 7.20
CA ARG A 49 -17.30 7.31 8.05
C ARG A 49 -16.35 6.15 7.71
N VAL A 50 -16.15 5.90 6.42
CA VAL A 50 -15.17 4.91 5.94
C VAL A 50 -13.76 5.27 6.41
N ALA A 51 -13.34 6.53 6.29
CA ALA A 51 -12.02 6.98 6.75
C ALA A 51 -11.85 6.82 8.28
N LEU A 52 -12.88 7.17 9.07
CA LEU A 52 -12.86 7.02 10.52
C LEU A 52 -12.78 5.55 10.99
N ALA A 53 -13.38 4.62 10.24
CA ALA A 53 -13.27 3.18 10.50
C ALA A 53 -11.91 2.61 10.09
N LEU A 54 -11.31 3.16 9.03
CA LEU A 54 -10.05 2.67 8.49
C LEU A 54 -8.83 3.02 9.36
N LEU A 55 -8.78 4.24 9.91
CA LEU A 55 -7.64 4.73 10.67
C LEU A 55 -7.18 3.81 11.80
N PRO A 56 -8.06 3.36 12.72
CA PRO A 56 -7.67 2.44 13.77
C PRO A 56 -7.26 1.06 13.22
N SER A 57 -7.72 0.70 12.03
CA SER A 57 -7.39 -0.59 11.40
C SER A 57 -5.91 -0.69 11.03
N PHE A 58 -5.24 0.44 10.73
CA PHE A 58 -3.79 0.46 10.50
C PHE A 58 -2.97 0.12 11.74
N ALA A 59 -3.46 0.46 12.93
CA ALA A 59 -2.80 0.06 14.17
C ALA A 59 -2.85 -1.46 14.37
N VAL A 60 -3.98 -2.09 14.04
CA VAL A 60 -4.13 -3.56 14.06
C VAL A 60 -3.23 -4.20 13.01
N MET A 61 -3.17 -3.63 11.80
CA MET A 61 -2.23 -4.08 10.77
C MET A 61 -0.77 -3.98 11.25
N ALA A 62 -0.40 -2.89 11.91
CA ALA A 62 0.95 -2.71 12.45
C ALA A 62 1.30 -3.75 13.52
N ALA A 63 0.36 -4.05 14.42
CA ALA A 63 0.51 -5.10 15.42
C ALA A 63 0.64 -6.50 14.78
N ALA A 64 -0.14 -6.79 13.75
CA ALA A 64 0.02 -8.02 12.97
C ALA A 64 1.36 -8.06 12.23
N LEU A 65 1.77 -6.94 11.62
CA LEU A 65 3.01 -6.83 10.87
C LEU A 65 4.23 -7.11 11.74
N VAL A 66 4.33 -6.54 12.95
CA VAL A 66 5.50 -6.77 13.82
C VAL A 66 5.66 -8.25 14.14
N VAL A 67 4.56 -8.98 14.39
CA VAL A 67 4.59 -10.42 14.68
C VAL A 67 5.01 -11.22 13.45
N ILE A 68 4.34 -11.00 12.33
CA ILE A 68 4.59 -11.76 11.09
C ILE A 68 6.00 -11.49 10.57
N LEU A 69 6.43 -10.21 10.56
CA LEU A 69 7.75 -9.80 10.10
C LEU A 69 8.86 -10.39 10.99
N ALA A 70 8.69 -10.35 12.32
CA ALA A 70 9.64 -10.96 13.26
C ALA A 70 9.84 -12.46 12.99
N VAL A 71 8.74 -13.21 12.77
CA VAL A 71 8.79 -14.65 12.44
C VAL A 71 9.45 -14.90 11.10
N ARG A 72 9.09 -14.14 10.06
CA ARG A 72 9.67 -14.28 8.71
C ARG A 72 11.16 -13.96 8.71
N LEU A 73 11.54 -12.87 9.39
CA LEU A 73 12.92 -12.43 9.53
C LEU A 73 13.78 -13.45 10.28
N ALA A 74 13.28 -13.99 11.39
CA ALA A 74 13.96 -15.02 12.17
C ALA A 74 14.25 -16.26 11.32
N ARG A 75 13.27 -16.72 10.53
CA ARG A 75 13.42 -17.88 9.63
C ARG A 75 14.41 -17.58 8.50
N ALA A 76 14.32 -16.41 7.87
CA ALA A 76 15.19 -16.02 6.76
C ALA A 76 16.66 -15.87 7.20
N ALA A 77 16.89 -15.38 8.43
CA ALA A 77 18.21 -15.13 8.98
C ALA A 77 18.73 -16.27 9.89
N THR A 78 17.95 -17.33 10.07
CA THR A 78 18.27 -18.46 10.98
C THR A 78 18.51 -18.02 12.43
N TYR A 79 17.74 -17.04 12.88
CA TYR A 79 17.72 -16.57 14.26
C TYR A 79 16.69 -17.34 15.11
N SER A 80 16.81 -17.26 16.43
CA SER A 80 15.78 -17.78 17.34
C SER A 80 14.47 -17.00 17.14
N THR A 81 13.42 -17.68 16.67
CA THR A 81 12.11 -17.05 16.45
C THR A 81 11.56 -16.43 17.73
N ALA A 82 11.73 -17.10 18.88
CA ALA A 82 11.28 -16.60 20.16
C ALA A 82 11.99 -15.30 20.57
N ALA A 83 13.32 -15.24 20.42
CA ALA A 83 14.10 -14.06 20.75
C ALA A 83 13.75 -12.87 19.85
N VAL A 84 13.69 -13.08 18.50
CA VAL A 84 13.34 -12.00 17.54
C VAL A 84 11.91 -11.51 17.81
N LEU A 85 10.97 -12.41 18.05
CA LEU A 85 9.58 -12.05 18.33
C LEU A 85 9.47 -11.25 19.63
N ALA A 86 10.07 -11.74 20.73
CA ALA A 86 10.03 -11.06 22.02
C ALA A 86 10.66 -9.66 21.94
N GLY A 87 11.86 -9.55 21.36
CA GLY A 87 12.56 -8.27 21.21
C GLY A 87 11.80 -7.28 20.30
N SER A 88 11.30 -7.74 19.16
CA SER A 88 10.58 -6.87 18.23
C SER A 88 9.25 -6.39 18.78
N VAL A 89 8.48 -7.26 19.44
CA VAL A 89 7.19 -6.88 20.05
C VAL A 89 7.40 -5.94 21.23
N ALA A 90 8.40 -6.21 22.11
CA ALA A 90 8.72 -5.32 23.20
C ALA A 90 9.21 -3.94 22.71
N ALA A 91 10.10 -3.91 21.73
CA ALA A 91 10.58 -2.68 21.10
C ALA A 91 9.42 -1.90 20.46
N PHE A 92 8.54 -2.57 19.74
CA PHE A 92 7.35 -1.97 19.15
C PHE A 92 6.44 -1.37 20.24
N ALA A 93 6.11 -2.11 21.27
CA ALA A 93 5.27 -1.62 22.37
C ALA A 93 5.86 -0.38 23.06
N LEU A 94 7.18 -0.34 23.27
CA LEU A 94 7.88 0.80 23.85
C LEU A 94 7.95 2.01 22.90
N SER A 95 7.82 1.81 21.61
CA SER A 95 7.80 2.86 20.59
C SER A 95 6.44 3.54 20.44
N LEU A 96 5.37 2.95 20.97
CA LEU A 96 4.02 3.46 20.85
C LEU A 96 3.80 4.76 21.67
N PRO A 97 2.86 5.63 21.24
CA PRO A 97 2.56 6.87 21.97
C PRO A 97 2.06 6.58 23.40
N ARG A 98 2.50 7.38 24.34
CA ARG A 98 1.99 7.33 25.72
C ARG A 98 0.80 8.25 25.87
N VAL A 99 -0.35 7.74 26.30
CA VAL A 99 -1.57 8.50 26.55
C VAL A 99 -1.96 8.43 28.02
N LYS A 100 -2.49 9.52 28.55
CA LYS A 100 -2.94 9.60 29.95
C LYS A 100 -4.37 9.07 30.15
N THR A 101 -5.17 9.04 29.09
CA THR A 101 -6.57 8.61 29.09
C THR A 101 -6.78 7.54 28.04
N LEU A 102 -7.46 6.43 28.41
CA LEU A 102 -7.66 5.29 27.53
C LEU A 102 -8.97 5.41 26.72
N ASP A 103 -8.99 6.30 25.73
CA ASP A 103 -9.91 6.13 24.60
C ASP A 103 -9.23 5.24 23.57
N VAL A 104 -9.65 3.98 23.51
CA VAL A 104 -9.04 2.97 22.62
C VAL A 104 -9.12 3.38 21.15
N ALA A 105 -10.25 3.95 20.72
CA ALA A 105 -10.42 4.36 19.33
C ALA A 105 -9.50 5.54 18.97
N ALA A 106 -9.42 6.54 19.86
CA ALA A 106 -8.49 7.66 19.69
C ALA A 106 -7.03 7.21 19.71
N TYR A 107 -6.68 6.27 20.59
CA TYR A 107 -5.34 5.70 20.67
C TYR A 107 -4.94 4.96 19.39
N LEU A 108 -5.81 4.08 18.89
CA LEU A 108 -5.55 3.35 17.65
C LEU A 108 -5.42 4.29 16.44
N ARG A 109 -6.19 5.39 16.40
CA ARG A 109 -6.02 6.42 15.37
C ARG A 109 -4.67 7.14 15.49
N LEU A 110 -4.21 7.40 16.70
CA LEU A 110 -2.91 8.05 16.96
C LEU A 110 -1.74 7.16 16.51
N VAL A 111 -1.81 5.85 16.74
CA VAL A 111 -0.82 4.88 16.24
C VAL A 111 -0.86 4.83 14.71
N GLY A 112 -2.03 4.69 14.14
CA GLY A 112 -2.34 4.79 12.73
C GLY A 112 -1.27 4.23 11.77
N PRO A 113 -1.04 4.89 10.64
CA PRO A 113 -0.04 4.47 9.65
C PRO A 113 1.41 4.53 10.16
N ALA A 114 1.72 5.43 11.10
CA ALA A 114 3.06 5.51 11.69
C ALA A 114 3.45 4.19 12.38
N GLY A 115 2.46 3.46 12.89
CA GLY A 115 2.66 2.13 13.47
C GLY A 115 3.34 1.13 12.53
N LEU A 116 3.10 1.21 11.23
CA LEU A 116 3.76 0.34 10.24
C LEU A 116 5.27 0.56 10.20
N PHE A 117 5.71 1.83 10.21
CA PHE A 117 7.13 2.17 10.28
C PHE A 117 7.74 1.71 11.60
N LEU A 118 7.03 1.90 12.72
CA LEU A 118 7.48 1.45 14.02
C LEU A 118 7.66 -0.07 14.08
N ALA A 119 6.76 -0.84 13.47
CA ALA A 119 6.87 -2.30 13.37
C ALA A 119 8.11 -2.72 12.57
N ILE A 120 8.35 -2.09 11.42
CA ILE A 120 9.54 -2.35 10.58
C ILE A 120 10.82 -1.94 11.31
N LEU A 121 10.83 -0.78 11.96
CA LEU A 121 11.97 -0.26 12.72
C LEU A 121 12.32 -1.18 13.90
N ALA A 122 11.32 -1.61 14.67
CA ALA A 122 11.51 -2.51 15.80
C ALA A 122 12.13 -3.86 15.36
N CYS A 123 11.61 -4.46 14.28
CA CYS A 123 12.19 -5.69 13.73
C CYS A 123 13.60 -5.47 13.18
N GLY A 124 13.84 -4.36 12.50
CA GLY A 124 15.14 -4.01 11.92
C GLY A 124 16.21 -3.80 12.99
N VAL A 125 15.91 -3.04 14.03
CA VAL A 125 16.83 -2.81 15.17
C VAL A 125 17.10 -4.12 15.92
N THR A 126 16.09 -4.95 16.14
CA THR A 126 16.27 -6.26 16.77
C THR A 126 17.21 -7.15 15.95
N ALA A 127 17.00 -7.22 14.65
CA ALA A 127 17.86 -7.98 13.75
C ALA A 127 19.28 -7.42 13.68
N ALA A 128 19.43 -6.10 13.70
CA ALA A 128 20.74 -5.45 13.67
C ALA A 128 21.58 -5.76 14.92
N TRP A 129 20.98 -5.71 16.12
CA TRP A 129 21.65 -6.09 17.35
C TRP A 129 22.04 -7.57 17.38
N ILE A 130 21.15 -8.47 16.97
CA ILE A 130 21.43 -9.91 16.89
C ILE A 130 22.59 -10.15 15.92
N TRP A 131 22.54 -9.56 14.71
CA TRP A 131 23.59 -9.68 13.70
C TRP A 131 24.96 -9.19 14.20
N LEU A 132 24.97 -8.07 14.92
CA LEU A 132 26.21 -7.50 15.48
C LEU A 132 26.81 -8.46 16.53
N LEU A 133 25.99 -8.98 17.42
CA LEU A 133 26.44 -9.87 18.51
C LEU A 133 26.84 -11.26 18.04
N ARG A 134 26.20 -11.83 17.02
CA ARG A 134 26.57 -13.13 16.45
C ARG A 134 27.98 -13.19 15.86
N ARG A 135 28.63 -12.05 15.70
CA ARG A 135 30.02 -11.94 15.30
C ARG A 135 31.01 -12.19 16.46
N ARG A 136 30.54 -12.08 17.72
CA ARG A 136 31.37 -12.07 18.91
C ARG A 136 30.95 -13.09 19.98
N VAL A 137 29.71 -13.57 19.93
CA VAL A 137 29.10 -14.40 20.96
C VAL A 137 28.44 -15.63 20.32
N ALA A 138 28.24 -16.70 21.08
CA ALA A 138 27.53 -17.89 20.64
C ALA A 138 26.12 -17.56 20.13
N PRO A 139 25.65 -18.19 19.03
CA PRO A 139 24.41 -17.80 18.36
C PRO A 139 23.18 -17.71 19.26
N SER A 140 22.95 -18.69 20.12
CA SER A 140 21.80 -18.71 21.04
C SER A 140 21.82 -17.56 22.03
N LEU A 141 22.99 -17.26 22.60
CA LEU A 141 23.17 -16.15 23.55
C LEU A 141 23.06 -14.80 22.82
N ALA A 142 23.65 -14.70 21.62
CA ALA A 142 23.57 -13.48 20.79
C ALA A 142 22.14 -13.11 20.43
N ASP A 143 21.26 -14.08 20.16
CA ASP A 143 19.86 -13.83 19.80
C ASP A 143 19.08 -13.21 20.97
N TRP A 144 19.22 -13.74 22.19
CA TRP A 144 18.55 -13.20 23.36
C TRP A 144 19.15 -11.88 23.84
N LEU A 145 20.48 -11.74 23.84
CA LEU A 145 21.13 -10.47 24.17
C LEU A 145 20.77 -9.38 23.14
N GLY A 146 20.72 -9.73 21.86
CA GLY A 146 20.33 -8.79 20.81
C GLY A 146 18.87 -8.32 20.96
N ALA A 147 17.97 -9.24 21.31
CA ALA A 147 16.58 -8.91 21.64
C ALA A 147 16.48 -7.98 22.87
N ALA A 148 17.24 -8.27 23.93
CA ALA A 148 17.30 -7.43 25.13
C ALA A 148 17.86 -6.03 24.83
N LEU A 149 18.94 -5.93 24.05
CA LEU A 149 19.52 -4.64 23.65
C LEU A 149 18.59 -3.84 22.74
N ALA A 150 17.87 -4.47 21.84
CA ALA A 150 16.85 -3.79 21.06
C ALA A 150 15.76 -3.21 21.97
N THR A 151 15.23 -3.99 22.88
CA THR A 151 14.25 -3.54 23.88
C THR A 151 14.80 -2.38 24.72
N ALA A 152 16.04 -2.49 25.20
CA ALA A 152 16.72 -1.43 25.96
C ALA A 152 16.90 -0.15 25.13
N THR A 153 17.24 -0.26 23.86
CA THR A 153 17.35 0.90 22.95
C THR A 153 16.04 1.70 22.91
N PHE A 154 14.91 1.02 22.70
CA PHE A 154 13.61 1.68 22.69
C PHE A 154 13.16 2.16 24.08
N ALA A 155 13.52 1.45 25.14
CA ALA A 155 13.27 1.88 26.50
C ALA A 155 14.00 3.19 26.84
N VAL A 156 15.26 3.32 26.44
CA VAL A 156 16.05 4.56 26.60
C VAL A 156 15.42 5.70 25.81
N VAL A 157 15.10 5.49 24.52
CA VAL A 157 14.45 6.49 23.68
C VAL A 157 13.14 6.97 24.32
N ALA A 158 12.35 6.03 24.84
CA ALA A 158 11.10 6.35 25.52
C ALA A 158 11.30 7.05 26.87
N ALA A 159 12.36 6.71 27.63
CA ALA A 159 12.70 7.35 28.90
C ALA A 159 13.18 8.79 28.72
N LEU A 160 13.88 9.08 27.60
CA LEU A 160 14.28 10.43 27.22
C LEU A 160 13.10 11.31 26.76
N GLY A 161 11.87 10.80 26.75
CA GLY A 161 10.68 11.53 26.35
C GLY A 161 10.58 11.74 24.81
N PHE A 162 11.42 11.06 24.03
CA PHE A 162 11.40 11.18 22.59
C PHE A 162 10.23 10.40 21.98
N SER A 163 9.38 11.09 21.22
CA SER A 163 8.24 10.49 20.55
C SER A 163 8.65 10.03 19.14
N LEU A 164 8.90 8.73 18.98
CA LEU A 164 9.20 8.14 17.67
C LEU A 164 8.08 8.35 16.65
N PRO A 165 6.78 8.20 16.99
CA PRO A 165 5.70 8.52 16.06
C PRO A 165 5.74 9.97 15.58
N ALA A 166 5.95 10.94 16.47
CA ALA A 166 6.07 12.35 16.12
C ALA A 166 7.30 12.63 15.25
N ALA A 167 8.43 11.99 15.56
CA ALA A 167 9.65 12.09 14.75
C ALA A 167 9.45 11.52 13.33
N ILE A 168 8.75 10.39 13.20
CA ILE A 168 8.41 9.81 11.88
C ILE A 168 7.54 10.79 11.10
N VAL A 169 6.50 11.34 11.70
CA VAL A 169 5.62 12.32 11.04
C VAL A 169 6.41 13.57 10.63
N ALA A 170 7.28 14.09 11.51
CA ALA A 170 8.13 15.24 11.19
C ALA A 170 9.12 14.94 10.07
N ALA A 171 9.74 13.76 10.06
CA ALA A 171 10.65 13.34 8.99
C ALA A 171 9.92 13.09 7.65
N MET A 172 8.64 12.71 7.70
CA MET A 172 7.81 12.52 6.50
C MET A 172 7.36 13.84 5.88
N HIS A 173 7.30 14.92 6.66
CA HIS A 173 6.78 16.21 6.17
C HIS A 173 7.53 16.77 4.94
N PRO A 174 8.88 16.83 4.90
CA PRO A 174 9.61 17.22 3.69
C PRO A 174 9.40 16.24 2.53
N ILE A 175 9.35 14.93 2.84
CA ILE A 175 9.10 13.87 1.84
C ILE A 175 7.69 14.02 1.27
N ALA A 176 6.70 14.34 2.12
CA ALA A 176 5.33 14.60 1.69
C ALA A 176 5.25 15.81 0.75
N GLN A 177 5.94 16.90 1.06
CA GLN A 177 5.99 18.09 0.19
C GLN A 177 6.61 17.76 -1.19
N LEU A 178 7.71 17.01 -1.21
CA LEU A 178 8.32 16.52 -2.45
C LEU A 178 7.41 15.49 -3.15
N GLY A 179 6.68 14.70 -2.38
CA GLY A 179 5.75 13.69 -2.86
C GLY A 179 4.51 14.25 -3.56
N ASP A 180 4.08 15.48 -3.23
CA ASP A 180 2.94 16.16 -3.87
C ASP A 180 3.31 16.78 -5.23
N THR A 181 4.12 16.09 -6.00
CA THR A 181 4.55 16.53 -7.33
C THR A 181 4.21 15.50 -8.39
N TYR A 182 4.02 15.98 -9.62
CA TYR A 182 3.87 15.09 -10.77
C TYR A 182 5.07 14.13 -10.93
N VAL A 183 6.28 14.62 -10.67
CA VAL A 183 7.50 13.81 -10.79
C VAL A 183 7.49 12.65 -9.81
N ALA A 184 7.12 12.89 -8.55
CA ALA A 184 7.01 11.83 -7.56
C ALA A 184 5.96 10.79 -7.94
N LEU A 185 4.76 11.23 -8.37
CA LEU A 185 3.72 10.34 -8.88
C LEU A 185 4.24 9.49 -10.05
N ALA A 186 4.86 10.12 -11.04
CA ALA A 186 5.38 9.44 -12.23
C ALA A 186 6.47 8.41 -11.88
N VAL A 187 7.40 8.77 -10.99
CA VAL A 187 8.46 7.84 -10.53
C VAL A 187 7.86 6.63 -9.80
N ILE A 188 6.89 6.84 -8.91
CA ILE A 188 6.23 5.74 -8.20
C ILE A 188 5.52 4.81 -9.17
N VAL A 189 4.71 5.35 -10.08
CA VAL A 189 3.98 4.58 -11.08
C VAL A 189 4.93 3.80 -11.99
N LEU A 190 6.02 4.44 -12.43
CA LEU A 190 7.04 3.81 -13.26
C LEU A 190 7.74 2.67 -12.52
N VAL A 191 8.22 2.90 -11.30
CA VAL A 191 8.93 1.89 -10.51
C VAL A 191 7.99 0.72 -10.18
N GLU A 192 6.75 0.99 -9.79
CA GLU A 192 5.75 -0.03 -9.48
C GLU A 192 5.51 -0.94 -10.70
N THR A 193 5.29 -0.36 -11.86
CA THR A 193 5.02 -1.13 -13.09
C THR A 193 6.26 -1.88 -13.58
N LEU A 194 7.45 -1.28 -13.52
CA LEU A 194 8.70 -1.96 -13.88
C LEU A 194 9.01 -3.14 -12.95
N LEU A 195 8.78 -3.03 -11.65
CA LEU A 195 8.93 -4.14 -10.71
C LEU A 195 8.02 -5.31 -11.09
N TRP A 196 6.76 -5.04 -11.44
CA TRP A 196 5.82 -6.06 -11.91
C TRP A 196 6.29 -6.74 -13.21
N THR A 197 6.82 -5.98 -14.16
CA THR A 197 7.35 -6.57 -15.41
C THR A 197 8.55 -7.48 -15.16
N ALA A 198 9.28 -7.23 -14.08
CA ALA A 198 10.39 -8.08 -13.61
C ALA A 198 9.93 -9.26 -12.71
N GLY A 199 8.63 -9.47 -12.53
CA GLY A 199 8.08 -10.52 -11.67
C GLY A 199 8.09 -10.19 -10.17
N ILE A 200 8.32 -8.93 -9.81
CA ILE A 200 8.32 -8.46 -8.43
C ILE A 200 7.01 -7.70 -8.18
N HIS A 201 6.31 -8.03 -7.10
CA HIS A 201 5.05 -7.35 -6.74
C HIS A 201 5.32 -5.89 -6.36
N GLY A 202 5.18 -4.96 -7.33
CA GLY A 202 5.51 -3.54 -7.18
C GLY A 202 4.82 -2.86 -6.00
N PRO A 203 3.46 -2.91 -5.88
CA PRO A 203 2.75 -2.31 -4.77
C PRO A 203 3.24 -2.80 -3.40
N ALA A 204 3.50 -4.11 -3.23
CA ALA A 204 3.98 -4.64 -1.97
C ALA A 204 5.40 -4.15 -1.61
N MET A 205 6.25 -3.94 -2.62
CA MET A 205 7.60 -3.40 -2.40
C MET A 205 7.58 -1.92 -2.00
N LEU A 206 6.69 -1.14 -2.62
CA LEU A 206 6.60 0.30 -2.38
C LEU A 206 5.69 0.65 -1.19
N ALA A 207 4.75 -0.23 -0.82
CA ALA A 207 3.76 0.04 0.22
C ALA A 207 4.36 0.47 1.56
N ALA A 208 5.50 -0.11 1.94
CA ALA A 208 6.18 0.23 3.20
C ALA A 208 6.64 1.69 3.26
N ILE A 209 6.91 2.31 2.12
CA ILE A 209 7.41 3.69 2.00
C ILE A 209 6.29 4.62 1.54
N VAL A 210 5.61 4.25 0.45
CA VAL A 210 4.63 5.10 -0.24
C VAL A 210 3.35 5.25 0.58
N THR A 211 2.79 4.14 1.07
CA THR A 211 1.48 4.17 1.74
C THR A 211 1.45 5.08 2.97
N PRO A 212 2.39 5.01 3.92
CA PRO A 212 2.33 5.87 5.10
C PRO A 212 2.47 7.37 4.77
N VAL A 213 3.32 7.72 3.79
CA VAL A 213 3.49 9.12 3.35
C VAL A 213 2.18 9.66 2.76
N TYR A 214 1.68 9.01 1.73
CA TYR A 214 0.49 9.48 1.02
C TYR A 214 -0.80 9.33 1.82
N LEU A 215 -0.84 8.39 2.76
CA LEU A 215 -1.97 8.28 3.69
C LEU A 215 -1.97 9.44 4.69
N THR A 216 -0.82 9.87 5.18
CA THR A 216 -0.73 11.08 6.03
C THR A 216 -1.23 12.31 5.28
N MET A 217 -0.85 12.47 4.01
CA MET A 217 -1.34 13.54 3.13
C MET A 217 -2.87 13.42 2.90
N GLN A 218 -3.36 12.21 2.68
CA GLN A 218 -4.80 11.93 2.56
C GLN A 218 -5.58 12.37 3.80
N LEU A 219 -5.05 12.11 5.00
CA LEU A 219 -5.67 12.52 6.26
C LEU A 219 -5.73 14.03 6.42
N GLN A 220 -4.71 14.75 5.97
CA GLN A 220 -4.73 16.22 5.99
C GLN A 220 -5.78 16.76 5.02
N ASN A 221 -5.94 16.14 3.83
CA ASN A 221 -7.06 16.47 2.94
C ASN A 221 -8.41 16.15 3.58
N THR A 222 -8.55 15.02 4.27
CA THR A 222 -9.79 14.66 4.98
C THR A 222 -10.12 15.69 6.06
N HIS A 223 -9.13 16.11 6.84
CA HIS A 223 -9.32 17.15 7.86
C HIS A 223 -9.70 18.49 7.24
N ALA A 224 -9.00 18.93 6.19
CA ALA A 224 -9.31 20.17 5.48
C ALA A 224 -10.75 20.16 4.93
N TYR A 225 -11.16 19.05 4.32
CA TYR A 225 -12.53 18.87 3.84
C TYR A 225 -13.56 18.99 4.97
N ALA A 226 -13.30 18.38 6.14
CA ALA A 226 -14.20 18.39 7.28
C ALA A 226 -14.44 19.80 7.86
N VAL A 227 -13.42 20.67 7.78
CA VAL A 227 -13.50 22.08 8.25
C VAL A 227 -13.78 23.07 7.10
N HIS A 228 -14.15 22.57 5.92
CA HIS A 228 -14.43 23.36 4.72
C HIS A 228 -13.26 24.25 4.27
N ALA A 229 -12.03 23.83 4.56
CA ALA A 229 -10.79 24.49 4.12
C ALA A 229 -10.28 23.90 2.79
N PRO A 230 -9.47 24.65 2.04
CA PRO A 230 -8.82 24.12 0.84
C PRO A 230 -7.95 22.90 1.17
N MET A 231 -8.14 21.82 0.44
CA MET A 231 -7.33 20.61 0.59
C MET A 231 -5.90 20.87 0.12
N PRO A 232 -4.86 20.58 0.92
CA PRO A 232 -3.48 20.96 0.60
C PRO A 232 -2.86 20.11 -0.51
N TYR A 233 -3.19 18.80 -0.63
CA TYR A 233 -2.45 17.86 -1.48
C TYR A 233 -3.24 17.38 -2.68
N ILE A 234 -2.55 17.25 -3.81
CA ILE A 234 -3.03 16.63 -5.06
C ILE A 234 -2.76 15.12 -5.01
N VAL A 235 -1.48 14.76 -4.76
CA VAL A 235 -1.05 13.36 -4.77
C VAL A 235 -1.26 12.75 -3.39
N VAL A 236 -2.28 11.92 -3.30
CA VAL A 236 -2.65 11.17 -2.10
C VAL A 236 -2.93 9.72 -2.48
N VAL A 237 -3.07 8.81 -1.49
CA VAL A 237 -3.30 7.38 -1.78
C VAL A 237 -4.47 7.16 -2.74
N SER A 238 -5.57 7.87 -2.57
CA SER A 238 -6.76 7.70 -3.41
C SER A 238 -6.61 8.25 -4.84
N LEU A 239 -5.54 9.03 -5.14
CA LEU A 239 -5.25 9.44 -6.51
C LEU A 239 -4.85 8.23 -7.38
N PHE A 240 -4.16 7.25 -6.81
CA PHE A 240 -3.73 6.05 -7.54
C PHE A 240 -4.92 5.19 -8.03
N LEU A 241 -6.12 5.36 -7.45
CA LEU A 241 -7.34 4.71 -7.95
C LEU A 241 -7.68 5.11 -9.38
N PHE A 242 -7.39 6.36 -9.76
CA PHE A 242 -7.57 6.85 -11.14
C PHE A 242 -6.53 6.30 -12.10
N VAL A 243 -5.33 6.02 -11.59
CA VAL A 243 -4.16 5.60 -12.38
C VAL A 243 -4.20 4.11 -12.69
N PHE A 244 -4.79 3.31 -11.80
CA PHE A 244 -4.75 1.86 -11.88
C PHE A 244 -6.15 1.20 -11.98
N PRO A 245 -7.02 1.58 -12.95
CA PRO A 245 -8.28 0.87 -13.15
C PRO A 245 -8.03 -0.60 -13.52
N GLY A 246 -8.49 -1.49 -12.67
CA GLY A 246 -8.23 -2.93 -12.80
C GLY A 246 -6.94 -3.40 -12.14
N GLY A 247 -6.32 -2.60 -11.28
CA GLY A 247 -5.08 -2.89 -10.56
C GLY A 247 -3.83 -2.38 -11.28
N ALA A 248 -2.65 -2.74 -10.76
CA ALA A 248 -1.37 -2.31 -11.30
C ALA A 248 -1.30 -2.51 -12.83
N GLY A 249 -0.74 -1.53 -13.54
CA GLY A 249 -0.69 -1.53 -15.00
C GLY A 249 -1.99 -1.07 -15.69
N ALA A 250 -3.03 -0.65 -14.95
CA ALA A 250 -4.33 -0.26 -15.51
C ALA A 250 -4.95 -1.38 -16.39
N THR A 251 -5.06 -2.58 -15.84
CA THR A 251 -5.30 -3.82 -16.59
C THR A 251 -6.76 -4.17 -16.86
N LEU A 252 -7.73 -3.39 -16.38
CA LEU A 252 -9.15 -3.61 -16.70
C LEU A 252 -9.40 -3.65 -18.22
N PRO A 253 -8.84 -2.73 -19.03
CA PRO A 253 -8.93 -2.81 -20.50
C PRO A 253 -8.29 -4.07 -21.08
N LEU A 254 -7.16 -4.52 -20.53
CA LEU A 254 -6.52 -5.76 -20.97
C LEU A 254 -7.46 -6.95 -20.77
N ALA A 255 -8.05 -7.09 -19.56
CA ALA A 255 -9.02 -8.16 -19.26
C ALA A 255 -10.21 -8.11 -20.21
N ALA A 256 -10.77 -6.91 -20.49
CA ALA A 256 -11.88 -6.71 -21.42
C ALA A 256 -11.53 -7.10 -22.85
N LEU A 257 -10.39 -6.65 -23.36
CA LEU A 257 -9.91 -6.97 -24.72
C LEU A 257 -9.67 -8.47 -24.89
N LEU A 258 -9.06 -9.12 -23.90
CA LEU A 258 -8.88 -10.58 -23.92
C LEU A 258 -10.22 -11.32 -23.84
N ALA A 259 -11.21 -10.83 -23.07
CA ALA A 259 -12.52 -11.47 -22.95
C ALA A 259 -13.30 -11.55 -24.28
N ILE A 260 -12.99 -10.65 -25.23
CA ILE A 260 -13.57 -10.61 -26.58
C ILE A 260 -12.59 -11.11 -27.66
N SER A 261 -11.46 -11.69 -27.26
CA SER A 261 -10.43 -12.22 -28.17
C SER A 261 -10.98 -13.29 -29.09
N ARG A 262 -10.46 -13.36 -30.31
CA ARG A 262 -10.74 -14.45 -31.27
C ARG A 262 -10.03 -15.76 -30.90
N VAL A 263 -8.93 -15.68 -30.17
CA VAL A 263 -8.16 -16.83 -29.70
C VAL A 263 -8.87 -17.45 -28.48
N PRO A 264 -9.31 -18.73 -28.54
CA PRO A 264 -10.12 -19.34 -27.47
C PRO A 264 -9.42 -19.37 -26.11
N SER A 265 -8.11 -19.64 -26.07
CA SER A 265 -7.30 -19.67 -24.85
C SER A 265 -7.29 -18.28 -24.17
N LEU A 266 -7.03 -17.21 -24.91
CA LEU A 266 -7.01 -15.84 -24.41
C LEU A 266 -8.38 -15.38 -23.98
N ARG A 267 -9.43 -15.73 -24.74
CA ARG A 267 -10.81 -15.40 -24.37
C ARG A 267 -11.23 -16.01 -23.04
N ARG A 268 -10.81 -17.24 -22.80
CA ARG A 268 -11.08 -17.94 -21.52
C ARG A 268 -10.41 -17.20 -20.35
N ILE A 269 -9.13 -16.80 -20.51
CA ILE A 269 -8.40 -16.01 -19.52
C ILE A 269 -9.11 -14.68 -19.27
N GLY A 270 -9.41 -13.91 -20.31
CA GLY A 270 -10.07 -12.62 -20.17
C GLY A 270 -11.41 -12.72 -19.42
N ARG A 271 -12.28 -13.70 -19.78
CA ARG A 271 -13.56 -13.90 -19.10
C ARG A 271 -13.42 -14.30 -17.64
N ALA A 272 -12.44 -15.16 -17.32
CA ALA A 272 -12.20 -15.60 -15.95
C ALA A 272 -11.65 -14.48 -15.05
N THR A 273 -10.89 -13.54 -15.63
CA THR A 273 -10.19 -12.49 -14.87
C THR A 273 -10.89 -11.13 -14.91
N PHE A 274 -11.94 -10.96 -15.73
CA PHE A 274 -12.63 -9.68 -15.89
C PHE A 274 -13.29 -9.22 -14.58
N VAL A 275 -14.04 -10.12 -13.92
CA VAL A 275 -14.72 -9.79 -12.67
C VAL A 275 -13.73 -9.45 -11.54
N PRO A 276 -12.68 -10.25 -11.26
CA PRO A 276 -11.62 -9.84 -10.35
C PRO A 276 -11.01 -8.47 -10.68
N SER A 277 -10.76 -8.19 -11.97
CA SER A 277 -10.19 -6.90 -12.41
C SER A 277 -11.12 -5.72 -12.14
N LEU A 278 -12.44 -5.88 -12.11
CA LEU A 278 -13.37 -4.82 -11.70
C LEU A 278 -13.12 -4.37 -10.26
N PHE A 279 -12.65 -5.28 -9.41
CA PHE A 279 -12.29 -5.03 -8.02
C PHE A 279 -10.80 -4.74 -7.84
N ASN A 280 -10.09 -4.41 -8.93
CA ASN A 280 -8.66 -4.10 -8.97
C ASN A 280 -7.76 -5.26 -8.49
N PHE A 281 -8.28 -6.49 -8.52
CA PHE A 281 -7.55 -7.72 -8.25
C PHE A 281 -7.12 -8.35 -9.57
N ASN A 282 -5.90 -8.05 -10.02
CA ASN A 282 -5.40 -8.41 -11.34
C ASN A 282 -4.31 -9.49 -11.36
N GLU A 283 -3.89 -9.99 -10.21
CA GLU A 283 -2.89 -11.05 -10.13
C GLU A 283 -3.25 -12.28 -10.96
N PRO A 284 -4.52 -12.76 -10.96
CA PRO A 284 -4.90 -13.88 -11.83
C PRO A 284 -4.68 -13.58 -13.32
N LEU A 285 -4.91 -12.33 -13.75
CA LEU A 285 -4.69 -11.90 -15.13
C LEU A 285 -3.19 -11.87 -15.45
N LEU A 286 -2.37 -11.28 -14.58
CA LEU A 286 -0.93 -11.10 -14.79
C LEU A 286 -0.18 -12.43 -14.90
N PHE A 287 -0.67 -13.45 -14.20
CA PHE A 287 -0.08 -14.80 -14.25
C PHE A 287 -0.66 -15.66 -15.37
N ALA A 288 -1.95 -15.54 -15.68
CA ALA A 288 -2.59 -16.35 -16.73
C ALA A 288 -2.30 -15.83 -18.14
N ALA A 289 -2.32 -14.53 -18.37
CA ALA A 289 -1.78 -13.88 -19.56
C ALA A 289 -0.41 -13.32 -19.18
N PRO A 290 0.70 -14.05 -19.45
CA PRO A 290 1.98 -13.70 -18.88
C PRO A 290 2.38 -12.30 -19.31
N VAL A 291 2.19 -11.33 -18.40
CA VAL A 291 2.66 -9.95 -18.57
C VAL A 291 4.14 -9.88 -18.24
N VAL A 292 4.55 -10.66 -17.25
CA VAL A 292 5.95 -10.76 -16.79
C VAL A 292 6.83 -11.29 -17.93
N LEU A 293 7.87 -10.53 -18.28
CA LEU A 293 8.83 -10.83 -19.35
C LEU A 293 8.21 -11.02 -20.75
N ASN A 294 6.99 -10.55 -20.98
CA ASN A 294 6.32 -10.58 -22.28
C ASN A 294 6.37 -9.21 -22.95
N PRO A 295 7.18 -9.00 -24.00
CA PRO A 295 7.34 -7.69 -24.64
C PRO A 295 6.02 -7.10 -25.17
N HIS A 296 5.07 -7.94 -25.61
CA HIS A 296 3.80 -7.48 -26.15
C HIS A 296 2.90 -6.86 -25.05
N LEU A 297 2.98 -7.34 -23.82
CA LEU A 297 2.10 -6.88 -22.74
C LEU A 297 2.82 -5.97 -21.74
N MET A 298 4.14 -6.08 -21.58
CA MET A 298 4.94 -5.21 -20.69
C MET A 298 4.87 -3.74 -21.09
N ILE A 299 4.96 -3.46 -22.41
CA ILE A 299 5.00 -2.08 -22.90
C ILE A 299 3.70 -1.33 -22.52
N PRO A 300 2.50 -1.80 -22.91
CA PRO A 300 1.27 -1.12 -22.51
C PRO A 300 1.03 -1.14 -21.01
N PHE A 301 1.52 -2.15 -20.28
CA PHE A 301 1.44 -2.25 -18.82
C PHE A 301 2.19 -1.12 -18.11
N VAL A 302 3.26 -0.61 -18.69
CA VAL A 302 4.01 0.56 -18.19
C VAL A 302 3.44 1.86 -18.75
N VAL A 303 3.20 1.92 -20.06
CA VAL A 303 2.82 3.16 -20.76
C VAL A 303 1.42 3.63 -20.36
N ALA A 304 0.44 2.72 -20.24
CA ALA A 304 -0.93 3.10 -19.93
C ALA A 304 -1.01 3.86 -18.60
N PRO A 305 -0.59 3.30 -17.44
CA PRO A 305 -0.70 4.02 -16.19
C PRO A 305 0.15 5.29 -16.12
N MET A 306 1.25 5.40 -16.86
CA MET A 306 2.00 6.65 -16.98
C MET A 306 1.19 7.77 -17.63
N LEU A 307 0.47 7.46 -18.70
CA LEU A 307 -0.45 8.41 -19.34
C LEU A 307 -1.62 8.76 -18.41
N LEU A 308 -2.21 7.76 -17.74
CA LEU A 308 -3.31 7.99 -16.80
C LEU A 308 -2.87 8.84 -15.60
N ALA A 309 -1.64 8.64 -15.08
CA ALA A 309 -1.07 9.46 -14.03
C ALA A 309 -0.93 10.93 -14.46
N THR A 310 -0.44 11.15 -15.67
CA THR A 310 -0.31 12.50 -16.26
C THR A 310 -1.67 13.18 -16.40
N MET A 311 -2.64 12.48 -16.99
CA MET A 311 -3.99 13.01 -17.19
C MET A 311 -4.69 13.31 -15.88
N THR A 312 -4.58 12.39 -14.91
CA THR A 312 -5.21 12.52 -13.60
C THR A 312 -4.61 13.68 -12.81
N TYR A 313 -3.26 13.74 -12.76
CA TYR A 313 -2.59 14.85 -12.09
C TYR A 313 -2.98 16.20 -12.70
N ALA A 314 -2.96 16.32 -14.02
CA ALA A 314 -3.36 17.53 -14.71
C ALA A 314 -4.83 17.90 -14.44
N ALA A 315 -5.75 16.92 -14.50
CA ALA A 315 -7.18 17.18 -14.23
C ALA A 315 -7.43 17.71 -12.81
N VAL A 316 -6.72 17.19 -11.81
CA VAL A 316 -6.86 17.64 -10.41
C VAL A 316 -6.11 18.97 -10.19
N ALA A 317 -4.92 19.12 -10.76
CA ALA A 317 -4.11 20.35 -10.62
C ALA A 317 -4.82 21.57 -11.22
N PHE A 318 -5.47 21.40 -12.37
CA PHE A 318 -6.25 22.48 -13.03
C PHE A 318 -7.67 22.62 -12.49
N GLY A 319 -8.09 21.83 -11.50
CA GLY A 319 -9.40 21.93 -10.86
C GLY A 319 -10.56 21.35 -11.69
N PHE A 320 -10.29 20.57 -12.76
CA PHE A 320 -11.33 19.87 -13.51
C PHE A 320 -12.02 18.79 -12.67
N VAL A 321 -11.28 18.19 -11.72
CA VAL A 321 -11.78 17.23 -10.73
C VAL A 321 -11.29 17.66 -9.35
N ALA A 322 -12.13 17.50 -8.35
CA ALA A 322 -11.79 17.82 -6.97
C ALA A 322 -10.64 16.92 -6.46
N ARG A 323 -9.80 17.46 -5.56
CA ARG A 323 -8.79 16.66 -4.84
C ARG A 323 -9.46 15.57 -4.04
N ALA A 324 -8.82 14.41 -3.91
CA ALA A 324 -9.36 13.32 -3.12
C ALA A 324 -9.29 13.65 -1.62
N ALA A 325 -10.47 13.76 -1.00
CA ALA A 325 -10.62 14.01 0.42
C ALA A 325 -10.52 12.73 1.24
N PHE A 326 -11.05 11.60 0.73
CA PHE A 326 -11.23 10.39 1.52
C PHE A 326 -10.38 9.24 1.00
N TYR A 327 -9.86 8.44 1.92
CA TYR A 327 -9.28 7.15 1.57
C TYR A 327 -10.39 6.17 1.22
N VAL A 328 -10.21 5.47 0.11
CA VAL A 328 -11.06 4.34 -0.28
C VAL A 328 -10.15 3.14 -0.59
N PRO A 329 -10.44 1.95 -0.07
CA PRO A 329 -9.68 0.75 -0.38
C PRO A 329 -9.64 0.47 -1.89
N SER A 330 -8.49 0.02 -2.37
CA SER A 330 -8.29 -0.32 -3.79
C SER A 330 -9.19 -1.45 -4.28
N SER A 331 -9.68 -2.31 -3.39
CA SER A 331 -10.63 -3.39 -3.70
C SER A 331 -12.04 -2.91 -4.08
N VAL A 332 -12.35 -1.62 -3.91
CA VAL A 332 -13.61 -1.05 -4.40
C VAL A 332 -13.47 -0.76 -5.90
N PRO A 333 -14.48 -1.09 -6.73
CA PRO A 333 -14.43 -0.80 -8.17
C PRO A 333 -14.09 0.66 -8.46
N THR A 334 -13.15 0.89 -9.39
CA THR A 334 -12.51 2.20 -9.62
C THR A 334 -13.51 3.34 -9.82
N VAL A 335 -14.60 3.11 -10.56
CA VAL A 335 -15.64 4.13 -10.80
C VAL A 335 -16.30 4.58 -9.49
N VAL A 336 -16.57 3.63 -8.58
CA VAL A 336 -17.20 3.91 -7.29
C VAL A 336 -16.18 4.53 -6.33
N SER A 337 -14.98 3.98 -6.27
CA SER A 337 -13.95 4.42 -5.33
C SER A 337 -13.49 5.85 -5.58
N THR A 338 -13.36 6.25 -6.85
CA THR A 338 -12.94 7.62 -7.21
C THR A 338 -14.01 8.65 -6.88
N TYR A 339 -15.30 8.33 -7.10
CA TYR A 339 -16.40 9.16 -6.64
C TYR A 339 -16.41 9.30 -5.11
N LEU A 340 -16.31 8.18 -4.40
CA LEU A 340 -16.28 8.19 -2.92
C LEU A 340 -15.08 8.98 -2.38
N ALA A 341 -13.93 8.89 -3.03
CA ALA A 341 -12.72 9.60 -2.61
C ALA A 341 -12.81 11.12 -2.80
N THR A 342 -13.43 11.58 -3.88
CA THR A 342 -13.48 13.00 -4.24
C THR A 342 -14.80 13.69 -3.90
N GLN A 343 -15.90 12.95 -3.75
CA GLN A 343 -17.27 13.44 -3.68
C GLN A 343 -17.65 14.30 -4.92
N ASP A 344 -17.02 14.03 -6.07
CA ASP A 344 -17.18 14.78 -7.30
C ASP A 344 -17.58 13.83 -8.45
N VAL A 345 -18.73 14.09 -9.07
CA VAL A 345 -19.22 13.29 -10.21
C VAL A 345 -18.29 13.37 -11.42
N ARG A 346 -17.52 14.46 -11.56
CA ARG A 346 -16.52 14.63 -12.63
C ARG A 346 -15.40 13.60 -12.55
N ALA A 347 -15.13 13.04 -11.36
CA ALA A 347 -14.20 11.93 -11.18
C ALA A 347 -14.62 10.69 -11.98
N VAL A 348 -15.93 10.41 -12.06
CA VAL A 348 -16.47 9.29 -12.85
C VAL A 348 -16.18 9.49 -14.33
N ALA A 349 -16.36 10.71 -14.85
CA ALA A 349 -16.04 11.04 -16.23
C ALA A 349 -14.55 10.90 -16.54
N LEU A 350 -13.68 11.35 -15.62
CA LEU A 350 -12.23 11.20 -15.74
C LEU A 350 -11.82 9.70 -15.76
N VAL A 351 -12.39 8.87 -14.90
CA VAL A 351 -12.12 7.42 -14.90
C VAL A 351 -12.58 6.77 -16.19
N ALA A 352 -13.76 7.14 -16.69
CA ALA A 352 -14.23 6.62 -17.98
C ALA A 352 -13.26 7.00 -19.12
N LEU A 353 -12.77 8.23 -19.14
CA LEU A 353 -11.75 8.69 -20.09
C LEU A 353 -10.43 7.91 -19.90
N ASN A 354 -9.98 7.73 -18.67
CA ASN A 354 -8.77 6.97 -18.36
C ASN A 354 -8.88 5.51 -18.87
N ILE A 355 -10.01 4.85 -18.64
CA ILE A 355 -10.27 3.48 -19.15
C ILE A 355 -10.25 3.47 -20.69
N ALA A 356 -10.85 4.46 -21.34
CA ALA A 356 -10.84 4.57 -22.79
C ALA A 356 -9.42 4.76 -23.33
N VAL A 357 -8.62 5.66 -22.75
CA VAL A 357 -7.22 5.88 -23.12
C VAL A 357 -6.39 4.62 -22.92
N ALA A 358 -6.51 3.97 -21.76
CA ALA A 358 -5.82 2.71 -21.52
C ALA A 358 -6.23 1.62 -22.53
N THR A 359 -7.51 1.57 -22.92
CA THR A 359 -7.99 0.64 -23.95
C THR A 359 -7.30 0.89 -25.30
N VAL A 360 -7.20 2.16 -25.69
CA VAL A 360 -6.50 2.55 -26.95
C VAL A 360 -5.01 2.15 -26.87
N VAL A 361 -4.36 2.36 -25.74
CA VAL A 361 -2.95 1.97 -25.53
C VAL A 361 -2.78 0.44 -25.59
N TYR A 362 -3.63 -0.32 -24.92
CA TYR A 362 -3.54 -1.78 -24.92
C TYR A 362 -3.91 -2.43 -26.24
N PHE A 363 -4.83 -1.85 -27.00
CA PHE A 363 -5.43 -2.47 -28.19
C PHE A 363 -4.40 -2.99 -29.22
N PRO A 364 -3.43 -2.20 -29.72
CA PRO A 364 -2.49 -2.68 -30.74
C PRO A 364 -1.60 -3.83 -30.22
N PHE A 365 -1.22 -3.77 -28.95
CA PHE A 365 -0.36 -4.78 -28.34
C PHE A 365 -1.11 -6.10 -28.08
N VAL A 366 -2.36 -6.03 -27.64
CA VAL A 366 -3.22 -7.20 -27.51
C VAL A 366 -3.45 -7.86 -28.87
N ARG A 367 -3.68 -7.08 -29.93
CA ARG A 367 -3.80 -7.61 -31.30
C ARG A 367 -2.51 -8.26 -31.82
N ALA A 368 -1.35 -7.71 -31.46
CA ALA A 368 -0.07 -8.33 -31.78
C ALA A 368 0.13 -9.65 -31.02
N TYR A 369 -0.23 -9.66 -29.73
CA TYR A 369 -0.16 -10.84 -28.88
C TYR A 369 -1.13 -11.95 -29.35
N GLU A 370 -2.37 -11.61 -29.72
CA GLU A 370 -3.32 -12.56 -30.32
C GLU A 370 -2.76 -13.26 -31.56
N ARG A 371 -2.14 -12.49 -32.47
CA ARG A 371 -1.51 -13.05 -33.67
C ARG A 371 -0.36 -14.01 -33.34
N HIS A 372 0.43 -13.63 -32.34
CA HIS A 372 1.54 -14.49 -31.88
C HIS A 372 1.01 -15.80 -31.28
N VAL A 373 0.02 -15.76 -30.39
CA VAL A 373 -0.56 -16.97 -29.79
C VAL A 373 -1.25 -17.83 -30.83
N ALA A 374 -2.03 -17.23 -31.74
CA ALA A 374 -2.68 -17.98 -32.83
C ALA A 374 -1.70 -18.67 -33.79
N SER A 375 -0.45 -18.21 -33.89
CA SER A 375 0.59 -18.87 -34.68
C SER A 375 1.25 -20.06 -33.98
N LEU A 376 0.98 -20.24 -32.68
CA LEU A 376 1.50 -21.34 -31.85
C LEU A 376 0.46 -22.45 -31.60
N GLU A 377 -0.83 -22.14 -31.77
CA GLU A 377 -1.97 -23.10 -31.75
C GLU A 377 -2.19 -23.69 -33.15
#